data_9bfdbc443e61bc973113c12d7df328fa
#
_entry.id   9bfdbc443e61bc973113c12d7df328fa
#
_cell.length_a   1.000
_cell.length_b   1.000
_cell.length_c   1.000
_cell.angle_alpha   90.00
_cell.angle_beta   90.00
_cell.angle_gamma   90.00
#
_symmetry.space_group_name_H-M   'P 1'
#
loop_
_entity.id
_entity.type
_entity.pdbx_description
1 polymer ?
#
loop_
_entity_poly.entity_id
_entity_poly.type
_entity_poly.pdbx_seq_one_letter_code
_entity_poly.pdbx_strand_id
1 'polypeptide(L)'
;RQMCTRDRHISGDLGELNHMRYANWHTPFDLKNSKQAVFAFKGDVYIGLDAEKFSTADLNFAQNHLRILSGLYGLLRPLDLMQPYRLEMGPKFKNKKGKNLYEFWDSQLTENLNKLFEQDKRPILINLASKEYFSAIKPQFLNAEIISPVFKDFSNGKYKIVSFFAKKARGYMTAYIIQNRIKSPEKLKNFDVEGYRYSEMDSTPMQPVFLRDSQ
;
A
#
# COMPACT_ATOMS: atom_id res chain seq x y z
N ARG A 1 -27.10 6.36 5.54
CA ARG A 1 -27.30 6.73 6.97
C ARG A 1 -26.76 5.69 7.99
N GLN A 2 -26.08 4.61 7.57
CA GLN A 2 -25.63 3.52 8.47
C GLN A 2 -24.14 3.19 8.36
N MET A 3 -23.27 4.15 8.09
CA MET A 3 -21.84 3.99 8.35
C MET A 3 -21.53 4.41 9.79
N CYS A 4 -22.23 3.83 10.74
CA CYS A 4 -22.20 4.23 12.14
C CYS A 4 -20.98 3.66 12.87
N THR A 5 -20.49 4.39 13.82
CA THR A 5 -19.33 4.20 14.71
C THR A 5 -19.26 2.84 15.38
N ARG A 6 -20.39 2.17 15.61
CA ARG A 6 -20.51 0.91 16.35
C ARG A 6 -19.80 -0.29 15.72
N ASP A 7 -19.80 -0.36 14.38
CA ASP A 7 -19.30 -1.54 13.66
C ASP A 7 -17.80 -1.48 13.33
N ARG A 8 -17.12 -0.37 13.66
CA ARG A 8 -15.73 -0.13 13.29
C ARG A 8 -14.76 0.08 14.46
N HIS A 9 -15.19 -0.08 15.70
CA HIS A 9 -14.38 0.16 16.91
C HIS A 9 -13.64 1.52 16.90
N ILE A 10 -14.30 2.58 16.38
CA ILE A 10 -13.76 3.94 16.33
C ILE A 10 -14.33 4.75 17.51
N SER A 11 -13.49 5.61 18.12
CA SER A 11 -13.95 6.57 19.13
C SER A 11 -15.08 7.47 18.59
N GLY A 12 -15.93 8.01 19.46
CA GLY A 12 -17.04 8.88 19.08
C GLY A 12 -16.63 10.02 18.15
N ASP A 13 -15.55 10.74 18.50
CA ASP A 13 -15.02 11.88 17.73
C ASP A 13 -14.56 11.49 16.33
N LEU A 14 -13.85 10.34 16.21
CA LEU A 14 -13.44 9.83 14.90
C LEU A 14 -14.63 9.37 14.05
N GLY A 15 -15.67 8.89 14.69
CA GLY A 15 -16.91 8.49 14.02
C GLY A 15 -17.64 9.70 13.45
N GLU A 16 -17.78 10.77 14.23
CA GLU A 16 -18.39 12.03 13.81
C GLU A 16 -17.60 12.68 12.67
N LEU A 17 -16.28 12.77 12.81
CA LEU A 17 -15.40 13.26 11.74
C LEU A 17 -15.58 12.49 10.43
N ASN A 18 -15.68 11.17 10.50
CA ASN A 18 -15.90 10.36 9.29
C ASN A 18 -17.30 10.53 8.72
N HIS A 19 -18.30 10.66 9.56
CA HIS A 19 -19.66 10.97 9.10
C HIS A 19 -19.68 12.29 8.31
N MET A 20 -19.03 13.34 8.83
CA MET A 20 -18.90 14.62 8.14
C MET A 20 -18.13 14.49 6.81
N ARG A 21 -17.04 13.72 6.79
CA ARG A 21 -16.27 13.46 5.55
C ARG A 21 -17.11 12.82 4.47
N TYR A 22 -17.92 11.81 4.82
CA TYR A 22 -18.80 11.16 3.85
C TYR A 22 -20.00 12.04 3.45
N ALA A 23 -20.52 12.86 4.35
CA ALA A 23 -21.60 13.81 4.05
C ALA A 23 -21.14 14.90 3.06
N ASN A 24 -19.88 15.32 3.17
CA ASN A 24 -19.27 16.33 2.31
C ASN A 24 -18.65 15.77 1.04
N TRP A 25 -18.63 14.43 0.88
CA TRP A 25 -18.06 13.79 -0.30
C TRP A 25 -18.92 14.09 -1.53
N HIS A 26 -18.33 14.69 -2.56
CA HIS A 26 -19.02 15.05 -3.80
C HIS A 26 -18.08 15.10 -4.99
N THR A 27 -18.64 15.05 -6.18
CA THR A 27 -17.94 15.23 -7.45
C THR A 27 -18.36 16.57 -8.08
N PRO A 28 -17.54 17.18 -8.95
CA PRO A 28 -16.22 16.71 -9.43
C PRO A 28 -15.12 16.87 -8.37
N PHE A 29 -14.05 16.06 -8.46
CA PHE A 29 -12.86 16.24 -7.66
C PHE A 29 -11.99 17.34 -8.25
N ASP A 30 -11.55 18.26 -7.42
CA ASP A 30 -10.62 19.34 -7.75
C ASP A 30 -9.63 19.58 -6.59
N LEU A 31 -8.68 20.50 -6.77
CA LEU A 31 -7.68 20.80 -5.74
C LEU A 31 -8.23 21.55 -4.52
N LYS A 32 -9.49 22.01 -4.54
CA LYS A 32 -10.14 22.66 -3.39
C LYS A 32 -10.75 21.62 -2.45
N ASN A 33 -11.26 20.51 -2.99
CA ASN A 33 -11.96 19.48 -2.23
C ASN A 33 -11.18 18.16 -2.12
N SER A 34 -10.07 18.01 -2.82
CA SER A 34 -9.32 16.75 -2.95
C SER A 34 -7.82 16.98 -2.90
N LYS A 35 -7.08 15.94 -2.60
CA LYS A 35 -5.61 15.91 -2.60
C LYS A 35 -5.13 14.67 -3.35
N GLN A 36 -3.96 14.73 -3.98
CA GLN A 36 -3.37 13.55 -4.61
C GLN A 36 -3.11 12.45 -3.56
N ALA A 37 -3.40 11.21 -3.94
CA ALA A 37 -3.41 10.07 -3.03
C ALA A 37 -2.09 9.92 -2.26
N VAL A 38 -0.94 10.03 -2.91
CA VAL A 38 0.38 9.88 -2.28
C VAL A 38 0.63 10.90 -1.16
N PHE A 39 0.03 12.08 -1.23
CA PHE A 39 0.13 13.15 -0.23
C PHE A 39 -1.06 13.17 0.75
N ALA A 40 -2.17 12.52 0.38
CA ALA A 40 -3.39 12.49 1.19
C ALA A 40 -3.32 11.42 2.29
N PHE A 41 -2.79 10.24 1.97
CA PHE A 41 -2.66 9.16 2.95
C PHE A 41 -1.64 9.50 4.03
N LYS A 42 -1.94 9.10 5.26
CA LYS A 42 -1.09 9.25 6.44
C LYS A 42 -0.89 7.89 7.11
N GLY A 43 0.23 7.72 7.78
CA GLY A 43 0.59 6.50 8.49
C GLY A 43 2.03 6.08 8.23
N ASP A 44 2.49 5.06 8.95
CA ASP A 44 3.91 4.68 9.00
C ASP A 44 4.53 4.36 7.62
N VAL A 45 3.75 3.75 6.72
CA VAL A 45 4.21 3.46 5.34
C VAL A 45 4.49 4.77 4.60
N TYR A 46 3.60 5.76 4.72
CA TYR A 46 3.74 7.05 4.03
C TYR A 46 4.80 7.94 4.67
N ILE A 47 5.03 7.79 5.99
CA ILE A 47 6.20 8.41 6.64
C ILE A 47 7.49 7.86 6.05
N GLY A 48 7.58 6.54 5.86
CA GLY A 48 8.75 5.92 5.23
C GLY A 48 8.87 6.24 3.73
N LEU A 49 7.77 6.42 3.02
CA LEU A 49 7.74 6.82 1.61
C LEU A 49 8.25 8.25 1.39
N ASP A 50 7.89 9.15 2.31
CA ASP A 50 8.30 10.57 2.31
C ASP A 50 8.19 11.24 0.92
N ALA A 51 7.00 11.10 0.32
CA ALA A 51 6.77 11.56 -1.06
C ALA A 51 6.93 13.08 -1.24
N GLU A 52 6.93 13.85 -0.17
CA GLU A 52 7.17 15.29 -0.21
C GLU A 52 8.61 15.61 -0.67
N LYS A 53 9.54 14.67 -0.54
CA LYS A 53 10.91 14.78 -1.05
C LYS A 53 11.09 14.34 -2.51
N PHE A 54 10.03 13.86 -3.15
CA PHE A 54 10.13 13.40 -4.52
C PHE A 54 10.26 14.55 -5.51
N SER A 55 11.20 14.41 -6.43
CA SER A 55 11.27 15.27 -7.60
C SER A 55 10.09 15.03 -8.56
N THR A 56 9.85 15.94 -9.48
CA THR A 56 8.85 15.74 -10.54
C THR A 56 9.10 14.45 -11.33
N ALA A 57 10.38 14.11 -11.57
CA ALA A 57 10.74 12.86 -12.25
C ALA A 57 10.39 11.62 -11.41
N ASP A 58 10.52 11.69 -10.07
CA ASP A 58 10.12 10.63 -9.16
C ASP A 58 8.60 10.45 -9.15
N LEU A 59 7.85 11.53 -9.08
CA LEU A 59 6.39 11.50 -9.13
C LEU A 59 5.89 10.94 -10.47
N ASN A 60 6.50 11.28 -11.58
CA ASN A 60 6.17 10.73 -12.89
C ASN A 60 6.45 9.22 -12.97
N PHE A 61 7.60 8.77 -12.43
CA PHE A 61 7.90 7.35 -12.35
C PHE A 61 6.91 6.63 -11.44
N ALA A 62 6.63 7.18 -10.26
CA ALA A 62 5.65 6.63 -9.32
C ALA A 62 4.25 6.52 -9.95
N GLN A 63 3.78 7.53 -10.69
CA GLN A 63 2.48 7.56 -11.34
C GLN A 63 2.28 6.36 -12.28
N ASN A 64 3.36 5.94 -12.95
CA ASN A 64 3.32 4.82 -13.89
C ASN A 64 3.51 3.45 -13.21
N HIS A 65 4.23 3.37 -12.09
CA HIS A 65 4.66 2.10 -11.50
C HIS A 65 4.08 1.80 -10.12
N LEU A 66 3.66 2.80 -9.33
CA LEU A 66 3.07 2.60 -8.01
C LEU A 66 1.55 2.51 -8.10
N ARG A 67 0.98 1.59 -7.32
CA ARG A 67 -0.46 1.51 -7.06
C ARG A 67 -0.70 1.50 -5.55
N ILE A 68 -1.74 2.20 -5.12
CA ILE A 68 -2.12 2.33 -3.71
C ILE A 68 -3.49 1.65 -3.55
N LEU A 69 -3.55 0.64 -2.68
CA LEU A 69 -4.79 -0.03 -2.34
C LEU A 69 -5.59 0.80 -1.32
N SER A 70 -6.87 0.95 -1.59
CA SER A 70 -7.81 1.75 -0.82
C SER A 70 -9.13 0.99 -0.60
N GLY A 71 -9.64 1.01 0.63
CA GLY A 71 -10.93 0.39 0.93
C GLY A 71 -12.10 1.05 0.19
N LEU A 72 -12.04 2.38 -0.01
CA LEU A 72 -13.09 3.15 -0.67
C LEU A 72 -12.89 3.27 -2.19
N TYR A 73 -11.65 3.57 -2.63
CA TYR A 73 -11.35 3.87 -4.03
C TYR A 73 -10.79 2.67 -4.81
N GLY A 74 -10.51 1.57 -4.14
CA GLY A 74 -9.96 0.36 -4.73
C GLY A 74 -8.47 0.47 -5.06
N LEU A 75 -8.13 0.83 -6.30
CA LEU A 75 -6.76 0.95 -6.78
C LEU A 75 -6.51 2.38 -7.28
N LEU A 76 -5.63 3.11 -6.60
CA LEU A 76 -5.27 4.48 -6.94
C LEU A 76 -3.84 4.56 -7.48
N ARG A 77 -3.62 5.49 -8.40
CA ARG A 77 -2.28 5.97 -8.76
C ARG A 77 -1.86 7.08 -7.79
N PRO A 78 -0.56 7.36 -7.65
CA PRO A 78 -0.07 8.38 -6.71
C PRO A 78 -0.71 9.76 -6.82
N LEU A 79 -0.94 10.23 -8.04
CA LEU A 79 -1.45 11.57 -8.31
C LEU A 79 -2.97 11.62 -8.54
N ASP A 80 -3.67 10.51 -8.40
CA ASP A 80 -5.13 10.50 -8.45
C ASP A 80 -5.69 11.30 -7.30
N LEU A 81 -6.67 12.16 -7.58
CA LEU A 81 -7.33 12.98 -6.56
C LEU A 81 -8.26 12.11 -5.70
N MET A 82 -8.21 12.34 -4.41
CA MET A 82 -9.11 11.70 -3.45
C MET A 82 -9.56 12.66 -2.36
N GLN A 83 -10.77 12.48 -1.87
CA GLN A 83 -11.29 13.20 -0.71
C GLN A 83 -10.99 12.43 0.58
N PRO A 84 -10.90 13.11 1.72
CA PRO A 84 -10.61 12.46 3.00
C PRO A 84 -11.66 11.41 3.37
N TYR A 85 -11.21 10.24 3.80
CA TYR A 85 -12.06 9.18 4.30
C TYR A 85 -11.31 8.31 5.31
N ARG A 86 -12.03 7.45 6.01
CA ARG A 86 -11.46 6.36 6.78
C ARG A 86 -12.30 5.10 6.58
N LEU A 87 -11.74 4.17 5.81
CA LEU A 87 -12.33 2.84 5.57
C LEU A 87 -11.19 1.87 5.30
N GLU A 88 -10.80 1.10 6.32
CA GLU A 88 -9.82 0.04 6.21
C GLU A 88 -10.42 -1.14 5.42
N MET A 89 -9.57 -1.99 4.84
CA MET A 89 -10.02 -3.13 4.03
C MET A 89 -10.57 -4.30 4.86
N GLY A 90 -10.02 -4.50 6.07
CA GLY A 90 -10.27 -5.67 6.91
C GLY A 90 -11.57 -5.70 7.71
N PRO A 91 -12.11 -4.56 8.19
CA PRO A 91 -13.31 -4.57 9.02
C PRO A 91 -14.51 -5.22 8.34
N LYS A 92 -15.35 -5.89 9.15
CA LYS A 92 -16.63 -6.43 8.70
C LYS A 92 -17.56 -5.27 8.32
N PHE A 93 -17.72 -5.04 7.04
CA PHE A 93 -18.57 -3.99 6.50
C PHE A 93 -19.57 -4.61 5.53
N LYS A 94 -20.77 -4.95 6.04
CA LYS A 94 -21.85 -5.47 5.20
C LYS A 94 -22.33 -4.40 4.23
N ASN A 95 -22.42 -4.75 2.97
CA ASN A 95 -22.79 -3.88 1.88
C ASN A 95 -23.69 -4.61 0.87
N LYS A 96 -24.12 -3.94 -0.19
CA LYS A 96 -25.03 -4.52 -1.20
C LYS A 96 -24.41 -5.70 -1.98
N LYS A 97 -23.07 -5.81 -2.04
CA LYS A 97 -22.36 -6.86 -2.79
C LYS A 97 -21.84 -7.99 -1.90
N GLY A 98 -21.85 -7.82 -0.56
CA GLY A 98 -21.33 -8.87 0.31
C GLY A 98 -21.19 -8.46 1.79
N LYS A 99 -20.49 -9.31 2.55
CA LYS A 99 -20.35 -9.19 4.00
C LYS A 99 -19.19 -8.26 4.42
N ASN A 100 -18.29 -7.95 3.49
CA ASN A 100 -17.06 -7.18 3.72
C ASN A 100 -16.57 -6.53 2.42
N LEU A 101 -15.46 -5.79 2.49
CA LEU A 101 -14.88 -5.14 1.32
C LEU A 101 -14.16 -6.13 0.39
N TYR A 102 -13.68 -7.26 0.86
CA TYR A 102 -13.10 -8.30 -0.01
C TYR A 102 -14.16 -8.87 -0.99
N GLU A 103 -15.37 -9.10 -0.49
CA GLU A 103 -16.49 -9.52 -1.32
C GLU A 103 -17.02 -8.37 -2.21
N PHE A 104 -16.94 -7.12 -1.74
CA PHE A 104 -17.32 -5.94 -2.53
C PHE A 104 -16.41 -5.75 -3.74
N TRP A 105 -15.11 -5.83 -3.56
CA TRP A 105 -14.13 -5.64 -4.62
C TRP A 105 -13.97 -6.88 -5.49
N ASP A 106 -14.13 -8.07 -4.91
CA ASP A 106 -14.06 -9.39 -5.55
C ASP A 106 -12.84 -9.53 -6.49
N SER A 107 -13.06 -9.75 -7.81
CA SER A 107 -11.99 -9.85 -8.81
C SER A 107 -11.53 -8.50 -9.37
N GLN A 108 -12.30 -7.44 -9.18
CA GLN A 108 -12.12 -6.15 -9.85
C GLN A 108 -10.71 -5.57 -9.70
N LEU A 109 -10.13 -5.67 -8.49
CA LEU A 109 -8.77 -5.12 -8.25
C LEU A 109 -7.71 -5.93 -8.98
N THR A 110 -7.87 -7.25 -9.03
CA THR A 110 -6.95 -8.15 -9.75
C THR A 110 -7.04 -7.95 -11.25
N GLU A 111 -8.25 -7.83 -11.78
CA GLU A 111 -8.50 -7.55 -13.21
C GLU A 111 -7.90 -6.19 -13.62
N ASN A 112 -8.04 -5.17 -12.77
CA ASN A 112 -7.45 -3.86 -13.03
C ASN A 112 -5.92 -3.89 -12.99
N LEU A 113 -5.30 -4.69 -12.12
CA LEU A 113 -3.86 -4.92 -12.15
C LEU A 113 -3.44 -5.67 -13.41
N ASN A 114 -4.18 -6.70 -13.82
CA ASN A 114 -3.86 -7.46 -15.03
C ASN A 114 -3.84 -6.59 -16.29
N LYS A 115 -4.76 -5.63 -16.41
CA LYS A 115 -4.77 -4.66 -17.51
C LYS A 115 -3.46 -3.84 -17.60
N LEU A 116 -2.81 -3.59 -16.46
CA LEU A 116 -1.53 -2.88 -16.45
C LEU A 116 -0.38 -3.74 -17.00
N PHE A 117 -0.53 -5.06 -16.94
CA PHE A 117 0.50 -6.02 -17.32
C PHE A 117 0.36 -6.53 -18.77
N GLU A 118 -0.70 -6.17 -19.48
CA GLU A 118 -0.98 -6.69 -20.84
C GLU A 118 0.16 -6.47 -21.84
N GLN A 119 0.94 -5.41 -21.67
CA GLN A 119 2.06 -5.06 -22.54
C GLN A 119 3.40 -5.68 -22.10
N ASP A 120 3.46 -6.25 -20.90
CA ASP A 120 4.70 -6.74 -20.31
C ASP A 120 4.91 -8.22 -20.62
N LYS A 121 6.07 -8.57 -21.14
CA LYS A 121 6.44 -9.97 -21.43
C LYS A 121 6.66 -10.79 -20.15
N ARG A 122 7.12 -10.18 -19.08
CA ARG A 122 7.36 -10.79 -17.76
C ARG A 122 6.97 -9.80 -16.67
N PRO A 123 5.67 -9.64 -16.43
CA PRO A 123 5.21 -8.69 -15.45
C PRO A 123 5.57 -9.14 -14.03
N ILE A 124 6.03 -8.18 -13.24
CA ILE A 124 6.42 -8.39 -11.84
C ILE A 124 5.67 -7.40 -10.97
N LEU A 125 5.05 -7.91 -9.92
CA LEU A 125 4.43 -7.12 -8.87
C LEU A 125 5.27 -7.19 -7.59
N ILE A 126 5.85 -6.07 -7.17
CA ILE A 126 6.47 -5.96 -5.84
C ILE A 126 5.38 -5.63 -4.83
N ASN A 127 5.03 -6.61 -4.00
CA ASN A 127 4.01 -6.45 -2.98
C ASN A 127 4.59 -5.83 -1.70
N LEU A 128 4.32 -4.55 -1.51
CA LEU A 128 4.66 -3.79 -0.30
C LEU A 128 3.41 -3.42 0.52
N ALA A 129 2.25 -3.92 0.13
CA ALA A 129 1.02 -3.76 0.90
C ALA A 129 1.02 -4.64 2.17
N SER A 130 0.18 -4.28 3.14
CA SER A 130 -0.06 -5.16 4.28
C SER A 130 -0.84 -6.41 3.86
N LYS A 131 -0.75 -7.48 4.66
CA LYS A 131 -1.55 -8.69 4.43
C LYS A 131 -3.04 -8.36 4.31
N GLU A 132 -3.53 -7.45 5.15
CA GLU A 132 -4.92 -6.99 5.11
C GLU A 132 -5.31 -6.44 3.73
N TYR A 133 -4.55 -5.47 3.21
CA TYR A 133 -4.87 -4.86 1.92
C TYR A 133 -4.60 -5.80 0.74
N PHE A 134 -3.50 -6.55 0.78
CA PHE A 134 -3.17 -7.48 -0.29
C PHE A 134 -4.16 -8.67 -0.40
N SER A 135 -4.85 -9.01 0.68
CA SER A 135 -5.92 -10.02 0.67
C SER A 135 -7.12 -9.64 -0.22
N ALA A 136 -7.24 -8.37 -0.64
CA ALA A 136 -8.22 -7.94 -1.63
C ALA A 136 -7.81 -8.26 -3.08
N ILE A 137 -6.56 -8.64 -3.30
CA ILE A 137 -6.06 -9.18 -4.57
C ILE A 137 -6.19 -10.70 -4.53
N LYS A 138 -6.52 -11.30 -5.67
CA LYS A 138 -6.60 -12.76 -5.86
C LYS A 138 -5.33 -13.24 -6.58
N PRO A 139 -4.27 -13.65 -5.86
CA PRO A 139 -2.96 -13.97 -6.47
C PRO A 139 -3.03 -15.05 -7.54
N GLN A 140 -3.94 -16.02 -7.37
CA GLN A 140 -4.13 -17.13 -8.33
C GLN A 140 -4.66 -16.66 -9.70
N PHE A 141 -5.19 -15.45 -9.80
CA PHE A 141 -5.70 -14.86 -11.05
C PHE A 141 -4.86 -13.66 -11.51
N LEU A 142 -3.74 -13.38 -10.84
CA LEU A 142 -2.86 -12.30 -11.23
C LEU A 142 -1.86 -12.76 -12.28
N ASN A 143 -1.80 -12.07 -13.41
CA ASN A 143 -0.90 -12.36 -14.52
C ASN A 143 0.49 -11.75 -14.31
N ALA A 144 1.06 -11.89 -13.12
CA ALA A 144 2.37 -11.37 -12.77
C ALA A 144 3.05 -12.23 -11.71
N GLU A 145 4.37 -12.26 -11.75
CA GLU A 145 5.18 -12.80 -10.67
C GLU A 145 5.11 -11.88 -9.46
N ILE A 146 4.80 -12.43 -8.28
CA ILE A 146 4.65 -11.65 -7.05
C ILE A 146 5.90 -11.80 -6.20
N ILE A 147 6.58 -10.68 -5.94
CA ILE A 147 7.71 -10.61 -5.02
C ILE A 147 7.29 -9.81 -3.79
N SER A 148 7.42 -10.41 -2.61
CA SER A 148 6.97 -9.82 -1.34
C SER A 148 8.17 -9.63 -0.39
N PRO A 149 8.85 -8.46 -0.40
CA PRO A 149 9.94 -8.17 0.52
C PRO A 149 9.52 -8.27 1.98
N VAL A 150 10.36 -8.88 2.80
CA VAL A 150 10.15 -9.08 4.23
C VAL A 150 11.20 -8.31 5.01
N PHE A 151 10.77 -7.55 6.03
CA PHE A 151 11.65 -6.75 6.88
C PHE A 151 11.59 -7.28 8.30
N LYS A 152 12.76 -7.65 8.84
CA LYS A 152 12.90 -8.17 10.20
C LYS A 152 13.90 -7.30 10.98
N ASP A 153 13.54 -6.99 12.21
CA ASP A 153 14.38 -6.26 13.15
C ASP A 153 14.87 -7.20 14.24
N PHE A 154 16.14 -7.02 14.67
CA PHE A 154 16.67 -7.76 15.81
C PHE A 154 16.01 -7.28 17.08
N SER A 155 15.36 -8.16 17.81
CA SER A 155 14.67 -7.84 19.05
C SER A 155 14.55 -9.09 19.92
N ASN A 156 14.94 -8.97 21.19
CA ASN A 156 14.92 -10.06 22.15
C ASN A 156 15.70 -11.31 21.66
N GLY A 157 16.92 -11.08 21.18
CA GLY A 157 17.83 -12.16 20.78
C GLY A 157 17.56 -12.82 19.43
N LYS A 158 16.60 -12.30 18.64
CA LYS A 158 16.27 -12.86 17.31
C LYS A 158 15.73 -11.84 16.33
N TYR A 159 15.87 -12.12 15.04
CA TYR A 159 15.22 -11.33 13.99
C TYR A 159 13.74 -11.71 13.89
N LYS A 160 12.87 -10.71 13.96
CA LYS A 160 11.41 -10.87 13.83
C LYS A 160 10.78 -9.67 13.15
N ILE A 161 9.59 -9.86 12.60
CA ILE A 161 8.81 -8.75 12.06
C ILE A 161 8.27 -7.92 13.22
N VAL A 162 8.71 -6.66 13.31
CA VAL A 162 8.16 -5.66 14.23
C VAL A 162 7.22 -4.77 13.43
N SER A 163 5.92 -4.82 13.73
CA SER A 163 4.86 -4.24 12.89
C SER A 163 5.10 -2.77 12.53
N PHE A 164 5.48 -1.95 13.49
CA PHE A 164 5.75 -0.52 13.28
C PHE A 164 6.93 -0.30 12.31
N PHE A 165 8.04 -0.97 12.55
CA PHE A 165 9.23 -0.85 11.71
C PHE A 165 9.01 -1.43 10.31
N ALA A 166 8.36 -2.59 10.22
CA ALA A 166 8.04 -3.20 8.93
C ALA A 166 7.10 -2.33 8.06
N LYS A 167 6.21 -1.53 8.67
CA LYS A 167 5.41 -0.56 7.93
C LYS A 167 6.28 0.54 7.33
N LYS A 168 7.17 1.16 8.12
CA LYS A 168 8.10 2.19 7.63
C LYS A 168 9.03 1.64 6.56
N ALA A 169 9.60 0.44 6.79
CA ALA A 169 10.50 -0.22 5.85
C ALA A 169 9.87 -0.43 4.46
N ARG A 170 8.58 -0.78 4.39
CA ARG A 170 7.86 -0.86 3.12
C ARG A 170 7.76 0.49 2.42
N GLY A 171 7.59 1.57 3.17
CA GLY A 171 7.65 2.93 2.65
C GLY A 171 9.04 3.27 2.11
N TYR A 172 10.10 3.00 2.87
CA TYR A 172 11.50 3.19 2.43
C TYR A 172 11.82 2.40 1.16
N MET A 173 11.42 1.13 1.09
CA MET A 173 11.61 0.30 -0.11
C MET A 173 10.85 0.89 -1.32
N THR A 174 9.64 1.40 -1.12
CA THR A 174 8.89 2.07 -2.19
C THR A 174 9.62 3.30 -2.68
N ALA A 175 10.11 4.15 -1.77
CA ALA A 175 10.91 5.33 -2.14
C ALA A 175 12.20 4.95 -2.86
N TYR A 176 12.90 3.94 -2.36
CA TYR A 176 14.13 3.42 -2.98
C TYR A 176 13.89 2.95 -4.42
N ILE A 177 12.84 2.16 -4.66
CA ILE A 177 12.45 1.70 -6.01
C ILE A 177 12.19 2.90 -6.93
N ILE A 178 11.45 3.90 -6.46
CA ILE A 178 11.08 5.07 -7.25
C ILE A 178 12.29 5.93 -7.57
N GLN A 179 13.06 6.33 -6.58
CA GLN A 179 14.21 7.24 -6.72
C GLN A 179 15.33 6.63 -7.57
N ASN A 180 15.55 5.32 -7.46
CA ASN A 180 16.56 4.60 -8.21
C ASN A 180 16.06 4.00 -9.54
N ARG A 181 14.77 4.24 -9.92
CA ARG A 181 14.19 3.70 -11.17
C ARG A 181 14.38 2.19 -11.31
N ILE A 182 14.19 1.45 -10.19
CA ILE A 182 14.40 0.01 -10.17
C ILE A 182 13.38 -0.67 -11.11
N LYS A 183 13.89 -1.41 -12.10
CA LYS A 183 13.10 -2.18 -13.07
C LYS A 183 13.39 -3.69 -13.00
N SER A 184 14.35 -4.09 -12.17
CA SER A 184 14.75 -5.49 -12.01
C SER A 184 14.72 -5.86 -10.53
N PRO A 185 14.09 -6.99 -10.15
CA PRO A 185 13.98 -7.41 -8.75
C PRO A 185 15.34 -7.65 -8.09
N GLU A 186 16.35 -8.07 -8.86
CA GLU A 186 17.69 -8.34 -8.34
C GLU A 186 18.31 -7.09 -7.71
N LYS A 187 17.95 -5.90 -8.20
CA LYS A 187 18.43 -4.62 -7.65
C LYS A 187 17.83 -4.29 -6.29
N LEU A 188 16.76 -4.97 -5.88
CA LEU A 188 16.22 -4.83 -4.52
C LEU A 188 17.22 -5.29 -3.47
N LYS A 189 18.10 -6.24 -3.80
CA LYS A 189 19.15 -6.75 -2.90
C LYS A 189 20.11 -5.65 -2.42
N ASN A 190 20.23 -4.56 -3.16
CA ASN A 190 21.08 -3.42 -2.82
C ASN A 190 20.40 -2.41 -1.88
N PHE A 191 19.19 -2.71 -1.41
CA PHE A 191 18.49 -1.85 -0.45
C PHE A 191 19.20 -1.87 0.91
N ASP A 192 19.64 -0.69 1.37
CA ASP A 192 20.42 -0.47 2.60
C ASP A 192 19.88 0.70 3.45
N VAL A 193 18.66 1.14 3.17
CA VAL A 193 18.07 2.31 3.86
C VAL A 193 17.76 1.99 5.32
N GLU A 194 18.09 2.94 6.20
CA GLU A 194 17.83 2.85 7.64
C GLU A 194 18.48 1.61 8.31
N GLY A 195 19.62 1.15 7.78
CA GLY A 195 20.35 0.03 8.34
C GLY A 195 19.80 -1.35 7.99
N TYR A 196 18.79 -1.44 7.13
CA TYR A 196 18.38 -2.73 6.57
C TYR A 196 19.43 -3.25 5.59
N ARG A 197 19.67 -4.55 5.62
CA ARG A 197 20.55 -5.24 4.67
C ARG A 197 19.92 -6.53 4.19
N TYR A 198 20.15 -6.88 2.95
CA TYR A 198 19.68 -8.13 2.35
C TYR A 198 20.32 -9.34 3.04
N SER A 199 19.50 -10.34 3.38
CA SER A 199 19.95 -11.62 3.91
C SER A 199 19.75 -12.72 2.85
N GLU A 200 20.82 -13.20 2.27
CA GLU A 200 20.74 -14.28 1.29
C GLU A 200 20.25 -15.59 1.92
N MET A 201 20.68 -15.88 3.15
CA MET A 201 20.32 -17.10 3.87
C MET A 201 18.83 -17.19 4.22
N ASP A 202 18.19 -16.04 4.49
CA ASP A 202 16.76 -15.99 4.86
C ASP A 202 15.84 -15.82 3.66
N SER A 203 16.39 -15.51 2.48
CA SER A 203 15.62 -15.10 1.31
C SER A 203 15.27 -16.25 0.38
N THR A 204 14.14 -16.06 -0.31
CA THR A 204 13.83 -16.80 -1.53
C THR A 204 13.65 -15.79 -2.68
N PRO A 205 13.65 -16.23 -3.95
CA PRO A 205 13.39 -15.31 -5.07
C PRO A 205 12.10 -14.50 -4.92
N MET A 206 11.03 -15.12 -4.37
CA MET A 206 9.72 -14.46 -4.18
C MET A 206 9.61 -13.68 -2.86
N GLN A 207 10.51 -13.93 -1.92
CA GLN A 207 10.51 -13.30 -0.60
C GLN A 207 11.93 -12.88 -0.21
N PRO A 208 12.46 -11.80 -0.79
CA PRO A 208 13.73 -11.24 -0.33
C PRO A 208 13.56 -10.70 1.09
N VAL A 209 14.48 -11.11 1.99
CA VAL A 209 14.45 -10.73 3.39
C VAL A 209 15.53 -9.69 3.67
N PHE A 210 15.12 -8.66 4.38
CA PHE A 210 15.99 -7.57 4.82
C PHE A 210 16.03 -7.54 6.35
N LEU A 211 17.23 -7.58 6.90
CA LEU A 211 17.49 -7.60 8.34
C LEU A 211 18.02 -6.25 8.79
N ARG A 212 17.60 -5.81 9.96
CA ARG A 212 18.15 -4.65 10.64
C ARG A 212 18.52 -5.02 12.07
N ASP A 213 19.74 -4.71 12.46
CA ASP A 213 20.17 -4.84 13.86
C ASP A 213 19.47 -3.80 14.73
N SER A 214 19.39 -4.04 16.03
CA SER A 214 18.87 -3.06 17.00
C SER A 214 19.74 -1.79 16.95
N GLN A 215 19.08 -0.64 16.90
CA GLN A 215 19.71 0.65 17.14
C GLN A 215 19.95 0.85 18.63
#